data_213e1214664101ffc321442514d55f18
#
_entry.id   213e1214664101ffc321442514d55f18
#
_cell.length_a   1.000
_cell.length_b   1.000
_cell.length_c   1.000
_cell.angle_alpha   90.00
_cell.angle_beta   90.00
_cell.angle_gamma   90.00
#
_symmetry.space_group_name_H-M   'P 1'
#
loop_
_entity.id
_entity.type
_entity.pdbx_description
1 polymer ?
#
loop_
_entity_poly.entity_id
_entity_poly.type
_entity_poly.pdbx_seq_one_letter_code
_entity_poly.pdbx_strand_id
1 'polypeptide(L)'
;YTLMGELSGKEKVRVMLAQALYGNPDNLLLDEPTNDLDMETVMWLEDYLSNFEHTVLVVSHDRHFLDSVCTHTVDIDYGKINMFAGNYSFWYESSQLALRQQQNQKAKAEEKKKELEEFIRRFSANVAKSKQTTSRKKMLEKLNVEEIKPSSRKYPGIIFTPEREPGNQILEVSGLSKKTEEGVVLFNDVNFNVEKGDKIVFLSRDPRAMTAFFEIINGNMKPDAGSFNWGVTITTAYLPLDNTGFFNTDLNLVDWLSQYGEGNEVYMKGFLGRMLFSGEEVLKKVSVLSGGEKMRCMIARMQLRNANCLILDTPTNHLDLESIQAFNNN
;
A
#
# COMPACT_ATOMS: atom_id res chain seq x y z
N TYR A 1 27.26 -11.16 -25.84
CA TYR A 1 27.78 -11.23 -24.48
C TYR A 1 27.71 -9.85 -23.85
N THR A 2 26.60 -9.57 -23.13
CA THR A 2 26.42 -8.33 -22.37
C THR A 2 26.86 -8.57 -20.92
N LEU A 3 27.64 -7.69 -20.34
CA LEU A 3 28.08 -7.82 -18.96
C LEU A 3 26.92 -7.51 -17.99
N MET A 4 26.82 -8.23 -16.86
CA MET A 4 25.78 -7.98 -15.83
C MET A 4 25.75 -6.51 -15.35
N GLY A 5 26.90 -5.81 -15.38
CA GLY A 5 26.98 -4.39 -15.03
C GLY A 5 26.27 -3.46 -16.01
N GLU A 6 26.15 -3.87 -17.26
CA GLU A 6 25.55 -3.10 -18.37
C GLU A 6 24.02 -3.29 -18.46
N LEU A 7 23.49 -4.31 -17.76
CA LEU A 7 22.06 -4.60 -17.75
C LEU A 7 21.29 -3.58 -16.91
N SER A 8 20.09 -3.24 -17.37
CA SER A 8 19.10 -2.50 -16.59
C SER A 8 18.64 -3.29 -15.35
N GLY A 9 18.01 -2.64 -14.39
CA GLY A 9 17.46 -3.31 -13.20
C GLY A 9 16.54 -4.48 -13.56
N LYS A 10 15.63 -4.27 -14.52
CA LYS A 10 14.69 -5.30 -15.01
C LYS A 10 15.37 -6.49 -15.66
N GLU A 11 16.35 -6.25 -16.50
CA GLU A 11 17.13 -7.33 -17.14
C GLU A 11 17.92 -8.14 -16.10
N LYS A 12 18.47 -7.48 -15.08
CA LYS A 12 19.15 -8.15 -13.96
C LYS A 12 18.21 -9.10 -13.23
N VAL A 13 16.98 -8.64 -12.90
CA VAL A 13 15.98 -9.49 -12.21
C VAL A 13 15.62 -10.70 -13.08
N ARG A 14 15.42 -10.51 -14.39
CA ARG A 14 15.18 -11.63 -15.31
C ARG A 14 16.33 -12.65 -15.36
N VAL A 15 17.57 -12.18 -15.37
CA VAL A 15 18.75 -13.06 -15.34
C VAL A 15 18.84 -13.81 -14.02
N MET A 16 18.62 -13.15 -12.89
CA MET A 16 18.60 -13.79 -11.56
C MET A 16 17.49 -14.82 -11.46
N LEU A 17 16.30 -14.52 -11.99
CA LEU A 17 15.20 -15.46 -12.06
C LEU A 17 15.54 -16.69 -12.92
N ALA A 18 16.09 -16.47 -14.12
CA ALA A 18 16.57 -17.56 -14.98
C ALA A 18 17.62 -18.42 -14.29
N GLN A 19 18.53 -17.81 -13.52
CA GLN A 19 19.53 -18.52 -12.73
C GLN A 19 18.88 -19.37 -11.62
N ALA A 20 17.89 -18.84 -10.91
CA ALA A 20 17.19 -19.55 -9.85
C ALA A 20 16.39 -20.77 -10.37
N LEU A 21 15.85 -20.65 -11.58
CA LEU A 21 15.07 -21.71 -12.23
C LEU A 21 15.94 -22.72 -12.98
N TYR A 22 17.21 -22.39 -13.25
CA TYR A 22 18.11 -23.26 -13.99
C TYR A 22 18.42 -24.55 -13.21
N GLY A 23 18.35 -25.70 -13.89
CA GLY A 23 18.66 -27.00 -13.30
C GLY A 23 17.50 -27.68 -12.59
N ASN A 24 16.27 -27.15 -12.71
CA ASN A 24 15.06 -27.73 -12.13
C ASN A 24 15.21 -28.01 -10.62
N PRO A 25 15.29 -26.97 -9.78
CA PRO A 25 15.55 -27.11 -8.34
C PRO A 25 14.37 -27.79 -7.63
N ASP A 26 14.66 -28.62 -6.62
CA ASP A 26 13.65 -29.24 -5.76
C ASP A 26 12.93 -28.24 -4.85
N ASN A 27 13.60 -27.13 -4.52
CA ASN A 27 13.04 -26.06 -3.68
C ASN A 27 13.39 -24.70 -4.28
N LEU A 28 12.41 -23.85 -4.44
CA LEU A 28 12.55 -22.50 -4.97
C LEU A 28 12.20 -21.47 -3.91
N LEU A 29 13.12 -20.56 -3.63
CA LEU A 29 12.95 -19.49 -2.66
C LEU A 29 12.96 -18.16 -3.40
N LEU A 30 11.85 -17.42 -3.37
CA LEU A 30 11.68 -16.17 -4.08
C LEU A 30 11.27 -15.06 -3.11
N ASP A 31 12.04 -13.97 -3.11
CA ASP A 31 11.78 -12.78 -2.32
C ASP A 31 11.44 -11.62 -3.27
N GLU A 32 10.17 -11.15 -3.21
CA GLU A 32 9.62 -10.10 -4.06
C GLU A 32 9.90 -10.31 -5.56
N PRO A 33 9.60 -11.48 -6.15
CA PRO A 33 10.02 -11.82 -7.51
C PRO A 33 9.31 -11.02 -8.59
N THR A 34 8.19 -10.36 -8.27
CA THR A 34 7.41 -9.55 -9.21
C THR A 34 7.92 -8.10 -9.31
N ASN A 35 8.75 -7.66 -8.37
CA ASN A 35 9.29 -6.31 -8.38
C ASN A 35 10.16 -6.08 -9.63
N ASP A 36 9.99 -4.90 -10.24
CA ASP A 36 10.72 -4.48 -11.45
C ASP A 36 10.52 -5.37 -12.69
N LEU A 37 9.59 -6.32 -12.68
CA LEU A 37 9.19 -7.08 -13.85
C LEU A 37 8.09 -6.35 -14.63
N ASP A 38 8.04 -6.56 -15.93
CA ASP A 38 6.87 -6.19 -16.73
C ASP A 38 5.77 -7.24 -16.61
N MET A 39 4.55 -6.81 -16.94
CA MET A 39 3.35 -7.63 -16.81
C MET A 39 3.45 -8.98 -17.55
N GLU A 40 4.07 -8.99 -18.74
CA GLU A 40 4.25 -10.21 -19.54
C GLU A 40 5.15 -11.22 -18.82
N THR A 41 6.24 -10.74 -18.20
CA THR A 41 7.15 -11.59 -17.42
C THR A 41 6.49 -12.06 -16.11
N VAL A 42 5.67 -11.23 -15.45
CA VAL A 42 4.91 -11.64 -14.25
C VAL A 42 3.92 -12.75 -14.60
N MET A 43 3.11 -12.57 -15.64
CA MET A 43 2.16 -13.60 -16.12
C MET A 43 2.86 -14.91 -16.49
N TRP A 44 4.01 -14.83 -17.15
CA TRP A 44 4.81 -16.03 -17.44
C TRP A 44 5.29 -16.70 -16.16
N LEU A 45 5.73 -15.94 -15.18
CA LEU A 45 6.19 -16.48 -13.89
C LEU A 45 5.05 -17.12 -13.10
N GLU A 46 3.85 -16.52 -13.10
CA GLU A 46 2.64 -17.10 -12.49
C GLU A 46 2.31 -18.45 -13.12
N ASP A 47 2.28 -18.53 -14.46
CA ASP A 47 2.02 -19.78 -15.17
C ASP A 47 3.09 -20.84 -14.90
N TYR A 48 4.35 -20.46 -14.91
CA TYR A 48 5.45 -21.36 -14.60
C TYR A 48 5.35 -21.92 -13.17
N LEU A 49 5.12 -21.06 -12.16
CA LEU A 49 5.09 -21.48 -10.76
C LEU A 49 3.82 -22.23 -10.39
N SER A 50 2.69 -21.94 -11.01
CA SER A 50 1.44 -22.70 -10.81
C SER A 50 1.54 -24.15 -11.32
N ASN A 51 2.41 -24.40 -12.31
CA ASN A 51 2.69 -25.72 -12.87
C ASN A 51 3.97 -26.36 -12.29
N PHE A 52 4.67 -25.70 -11.33
CA PHE A 52 5.89 -26.21 -10.76
C PHE A 52 5.61 -27.37 -9.79
N GLU A 53 6.18 -28.53 -10.05
CA GLU A 53 5.86 -29.77 -9.33
C GLU A 53 6.51 -29.86 -7.93
N HIS A 54 7.47 -28.97 -7.64
CA HIS A 54 8.24 -28.99 -6.40
C HIS A 54 7.82 -27.86 -5.44
N THR A 55 8.55 -27.70 -4.36
CA THR A 55 8.22 -26.72 -3.31
C THR A 55 8.64 -25.30 -3.69
N VAL A 56 7.71 -24.35 -3.59
CA VAL A 56 7.97 -22.92 -3.74
C VAL A 56 7.67 -22.21 -2.42
N LEU A 57 8.63 -21.43 -1.93
CA LEU A 57 8.43 -20.47 -0.86
C LEU A 57 8.59 -19.07 -1.45
N VAL A 58 7.52 -18.28 -1.40
CA VAL A 58 7.50 -16.94 -1.97
C VAL A 58 7.12 -15.90 -0.92
N VAL A 59 7.81 -14.77 -0.94
CA VAL A 59 7.42 -13.55 -0.23
C VAL A 59 7.07 -12.53 -1.29
N SER A 60 5.87 -11.96 -1.25
CA SER A 60 5.45 -10.92 -2.19
C SER A 60 4.36 -10.01 -1.59
N HIS A 61 4.32 -8.78 -2.07
CA HIS A 61 3.25 -7.82 -1.81
C HIS A 61 2.23 -7.75 -2.97
N ASP A 62 2.43 -8.53 -4.02
CA ASP A 62 1.48 -8.65 -5.14
C ASP A 62 0.43 -9.71 -4.81
N ARG A 63 -0.81 -9.24 -4.52
CA ARG A 63 -1.93 -10.13 -4.16
C ARG A 63 -2.33 -11.04 -5.29
N HIS A 64 -2.35 -10.53 -6.53
CA HIS A 64 -2.74 -11.34 -7.67
C HIS A 64 -1.77 -12.49 -7.85
N PHE A 65 -0.48 -12.20 -7.77
CA PHE A 65 0.57 -13.20 -7.84
C PHE A 65 0.44 -14.25 -6.72
N LEU A 66 0.26 -13.81 -5.45
CA LEU A 66 0.07 -14.73 -4.33
C LEU A 66 -1.18 -15.61 -4.49
N ASP A 67 -2.27 -15.04 -5.00
CA ASP A 67 -3.51 -15.79 -5.22
C ASP A 67 -3.41 -16.77 -6.37
N SER A 68 -2.61 -16.46 -7.38
CA SER A 68 -2.40 -17.32 -8.56
C SER A 68 -1.47 -18.51 -8.27
N VAL A 69 -0.44 -18.30 -7.43
CA VAL A 69 0.65 -19.27 -7.23
C VAL A 69 0.52 -20.05 -5.92
N CYS A 70 0.05 -19.41 -4.82
CA CYS A 70 0.16 -19.99 -3.50
C CYS A 70 -1.03 -20.87 -3.12
N THR A 71 -0.77 -22.08 -2.64
CA THR A 71 -1.75 -23.02 -2.08
C THR A 71 -1.90 -22.89 -0.55
N HIS A 72 -0.90 -22.30 0.09
CA HIS A 72 -0.85 -22.07 1.55
C HIS A 72 -0.34 -20.66 1.82
N THR A 73 -0.87 -20.05 2.87
CA THR A 73 -0.41 -18.76 3.36
C THR A 73 0.23 -18.91 4.74
N VAL A 74 1.43 -18.40 4.91
CA VAL A 74 2.16 -18.36 6.19
C VAL A 74 2.10 -16.95 6.74
N ASP A 75 1.49 -16.81 7.91
CA ASP A 75 1.35 -15.55 8.63
C ASP A 75 2.35 -15.49 9.78
N ILE A 76 3.19 -14.46 9.80
CA ILE A 76 4.14 -14.19 10.87
C ILE A 76 3.67 -12.97 11.63
N ASP A 77 3.11 -13.17 12.82
CA ASP A 77 2.61 -12.08 13.66
C ASP A 77 2.98 -12.33 15.14
N TYR A 78 3.43 -11.29 15.84
CA TYR A 78 3.90 -11.35 17.25
C TYR A 78 4.94 -12.45 17.52
N GLY A 79 5.85 -12.70 16.59
CA GLY A 79 6.89 -13.73 16.71
C GLY A 79 6.35 -15.17 16.64
N LYS A 80 5.11 -15.34 16.17
CA LYS A 80 4.51 -16.66 15.93
C LYS A 80 4.33 -16.86 14.44
N ILE A 81 4.49 -18.09 14.00
CA ILE A 81 4.27 -18.53 12.63
C ILE A 81 3.01 -19.37 12.60
N ASN A 82 2.03 -18.95 11.82
CA ASN A 82 0.80 -19.69 11.60
C ASN A 82 0.66 -20.02 10.11
N MET A 83 0.41 -21.28 9.80
CA MET A 83 0.20 -21.73 8.43
C MET A 83 -1.29 -22.00 8.20
N PHE A 84 -1.81 -21.50 7.10
CA PHE A 84 -3.18 -21.66 6.66
C PHE A 84 -3.23 -22.32 5.29
N ALA A 85 -4.13 -23.29 5.13
CA ALA A 85 -4.44 -23.82 3.80
C ALA A 85 -5.32 -22.81 3.06
N GLY A 86 -4.93 -22.46 1.85
CA GLY A 86 -5.57 -21.46 1.00
C GLY A 86 -4.62 -20.35 0.58
N ASN A 87 -5.01 -19.63 -0.47
CA ASN A 87 -4.27 -18.48 -0.99
C ASN A 87 -4.42 -17.24 -0.09
N TYR A 88 -3.78 -16.13 -0.48
CA TYR A 88 -3.79 -14.90 0.30
C TYR A 88 -5.21 -14.33 0.53
N SER A 89 -6.05 -14.27 -0.48
CA SER A 89 -7.41 -13.74 -0.37
C SER A 89 -8.26 -14.56 0.59
N PHE A 90 -8.21 -15.88 0.52
CA PHE A 90 -8.92 -16.75 1.46
C PHE A 90 -8.44 -16.56 2.91
N TRP A 91 -7.12 -16.51 3.12
CA TRP A 91 -6.55 -16.22 4.43
C TRP A 91 -7.02 -14.86 4.97
N TYR A 92 -6.97 -13.83 4.12
CA TYR A 92 -7.35 -12.47 4.50
C TYR A 92 -8.81 -12.40 4.95
N GLU A 93 -9.75 -12.93 4.15
CA GLU A 93 -11.17 -12.96 4.48
C GLU A 93 -11.44 -13.75 5.76
N SER A 94 -10.82 -14.92 5.91
CA SER A 94 -10.93 -15.76 7.10
C SER A 94 -10.41 -15.05 8.36
N SER A 95 -9.26 -14.36 8.25
CA SER A 95 -8.66 -13.61 9.35
C SER A 95 -9.52 -12.42 9.78
N GLN A 96 -10.11 -11.68 8.82
CA GLN A 96 -11.04 -10.58 9.09
C GLN A 96 -12.33 -11.08 9.78
N LEU A 97 -12.86 -12.21 9.34
CA LEU A 97 -14.03 -12.82 9.96
C LEU A 97 -13.72 -13.24 11.40
N ALA A 98 -12.59 -13.91 11.63
CA ALA A 98 -12.16 -14.33 12.97
C ALA A 98 -11.98 -13.10 13.91
N LEU A 99 -11.37 -12.03 13.41
CA LEU A 99 -11.20 -10.79 14.17
C LEU A 99 -12.53 -10.16 14.56
N ARG A 100 -13.49 -10.08 13.63
CA ARG A 100 -14.85 -9.58 13.92
C ARG A 100 -15.57 -10.43 14.94
N GLN A 101 -15.46 -11.74 14.86
CA GLN A 101 -16.04 -12.66 15.83
C GLN A 101 -15.46 -12.47 17.23
N GLN A 102 -14.13 -12.34 17.33
CA GLN A 102 -13.45 -12.05 18.60
C GLN A 102 -13.88 -10.70 19.19
N GLN A 103 -13.94 -9.65 18.38
CA GLN A 103 -14.42 -8.33 18.82
C GLN A 103 -15.86 -8.40 19.37
N ASN A 104 -16.74 -9.10 18.66
CA ASN A 104 -18.13 -9.30 19.11
C ASN A 104 -18.22 -10.11 20.41
N GLN A 105 -17.40 -11.14 20.56
CA GLN A 105 -17.32 -11.92 21.80
C GLN A 105 -16.81 -11.07 22.96
N LYS A 106 -15.77 -10.27 22.74
CA LYS A 106 -15.24 -9.33 23.72
C LYS A 106 -16.29 -8.30 24.16
N ALA A 107 -16.97 -7.67 23.21
CA ALA A 107 -18.02 -6.69 23.50
C ALA A 107 -19.14 -7.31 24.37
N LYS A 108 -19.60 -8.52 24.03
CA LYS A 108 -20.59 -9.25 24.83
C LYS A 108 -20.07 -9.63 26.22
N ALA A 109 -18.81 -10.01 26.34
CA ALA A 109 -18.19 -10.33 27.62
C ALA A 109 -18.05 -9.08 28.52
N GLU A 110 -17.65 -7.93 27.94
CA GLU A 110 -17.57 -6.65 28.65
C GLU A 110 -18.95 -6.15 29.10
N GLU A 111 -19.96 -6.26 28.26
CA GLU A 111 -21.33 -5.92 28.61
C GLU A 111 -21.82 -6.78 29.81
N LYS A 112 -21.61 -8.09 29.71
CA LYS A 112 -21.96 -9.03 30.80
C LYS A 112 -21.17 -8.77 32.08
N LYS A 113 -19.92 -8.37 31.97
CA LYS A 113 -19.09 -7.95 33.12
C LYS A 113 -19.69 -6.72 33.79
N LYS A 114 -20.06 -5.69 33.04
CA LYS A 114 -20.72 -4.48 33.56
C LYS A 114 -22.03 -4.80 34.26
N GLU A 115 -22.88 -5.63 33.66
CA GLU A 115 -24.13 -6.06 34.30
C GLU A 115 -23.91 -6.77 35.65
N LEU A 116 -22.93 -7.69 35.71
CA LEU A 116 -22.60 -8.41 36.93
C LEU A 116 -22.03 -7.47 37.99
N GLU A 117 -21.14 -6.57 37.64
CA GLU A 117 -20.55 -5.57 38.53
C GLU A 117 -21.62 -4.61 39.08
N GLU A 118 -22.53 -4.12 38.25
CA GLU A 118 -23.64 -3.26 38.68
C GLU A 118 -24.59 -3.99 39.64
N PHE A 119 -24.92 -5.23 39.32
CA PHE A 119 -25.75 -6.04 40.23
C PHE A 119 -25.06 -6.25 41.58
N ILE A 120 -23.78 -6.63 41.59
CA ILE A 120 -23.00 -6.82 42.80
C ILE A 120 -22.95 -5.52 43.61
N ARG A 121 -22.70 -4.38 42.98
CA ARG A 121 -22.66 -3.06 43.63
C ARG A 121 -23.99 -2.70 44.25
N ARG A 122 -25.10 -2.93 43.53
CA ARG A 122 -26.46 -2.57 43.98
C ARG A 122 -26.95 -3.43 45.14
N PHE A 123 -26.56 -4.70 45.22
CA PHE A 123 -27.10 -5.67 46.16
C PHE A 123 -26.07 -6.24 47.15
N SER A 124 -24.85 -5.68 47.22
CA SER A 124 -23.77 -6.16 48.08
C SER A 124 -24.14 -6.15 49.58
N ALA A 125 -24.93 -5.18 50.03
CA ALA A 125 -25.37 -5.04 51.42
C ALA A 125 -26.73 -5.72 51.74
N ASN A 126 -27.37 -6.37 50.76
CA ASN A 126 -28.71 -6.94 50.93
C ASN A 126 -28.62 -8.42 51.33
N VAL A 127 -28.95 -8.72 52.59
CA VAL A 127 -28.90 -10.08 53.17
C VAL A 127 -29.78 -11.06 52.40
N ALA A 128 -30.98 -10.66 51.97
CA ALA A 128 -31.90 -11.52 51.22
C ALA A 128 -31.36 -11.94 49.83
N LYS A 129 -30.45 -11.15 49.24
CA LYS A 129 -29.82 -11.43 47.93
C LYS A 129 -28.39 -11.95 48.03
N SER A 130 -27.90 -12.24 49.24
CA SER A 130 -26.52 -12.68 49.50
C SER A 130 -26.10 -13.89 48.65
N LYS A 131 -26.94 -14.93 48.54
CA LYS A 131 -26.67 -16.10 47.70
C LYS A 131 -26.53 -15.74 46.19
N GLN A 132 -27.39 -14.84 45.70
CA GLN A 132 -27.34 -14.39 44.29
C GLN A 132 -26.11 -13.57 44.02
N THR A 133 -25.74 -12.69 44.96
CA THR A 133 -24.52 -11.86 44.85
C THR A 133 -23.26 -12.72 44.84
N THR A 134 -23.18 -13.74 45.71
CA THR A 134 -22.07 -14.70 45.76
C THR A 134 -21.98 -15.51 44.46
N SER A 135 -23.09 -15.98 43.90
CA SER A 135 -23.12 -16.69 42.63
C SER A 135 -22.64 -15.81 41.49
N ARG A 136 -23.04 -14.53 41.43
CA ARG A 136 -22.61 -13.59 40.40
C ARG A 136 -21.15 -13.16 40.53
N LYS A 137 -20.61 -13.08 41.76
CA LYS A 137 -19.17 -12.90 41.98
C LYS A 137 -18.37 -14.06 41.39
N LYS A 138 -18.80 -15.30 41.60
CA LYS A 138 -18.16 -16.48 41.00
C LYS A 138 -18.29 -16.50 39.48
N MET A 139 -19.40 -15.99 38.92
CA MET A 139 -19.53 -15.81 37.47
C MET A 139 -18.56 -14.74 36.91
N LEU A 140 -18.41 -13.63 37.64
CA LEU A 140 -17.46 -12.57 37.27
C LEU A 140 -16.01 -13.06 37.30
N GLU A 141 -15.64 -13.83 38.34
CA GLU A 141 -14.29 -14.45 38.43
C GLU A 141 -13.99 -15.45 37.30
N LYS A 142 -15.04 -16.14 36.82
CA LYS A 142 -14.94 -17.09 35.71
C LYS A 142 -15.00 -16.42 34.33
N LEU A 143 -15.41 -15.16 34.27
CA LEU A 143 -15.49 -14.39 33.03
C LEU A 143 -14.09 -13.94 32.63
N ASN A 144 -13.38 -14.84 31.94
CA ASN A 144 -12.09 -14.54 31.36
C ASN A 144 -12.33 -13.61 30.16
N VAL A 145 -12.12 -12.32 30.35
CA VAL A 145 -12.04 -11.38 29.24
C VAL A 145 -10.63 -11.56 28.67
N GLU A 146 -10.49 -12.48 27.73
CA GLU A 146 -9.23 -12.61 27.01
C GLU A 146 -8.88 -11.25 26.40
N GLU A 147 -7.73 -10.72 26.74
CA GLU A 147 -7.17 -9.56 26.04
C GLU A 147 -6.88 -9.99 24.59
N ILE A 148 -7.77 -9.60 23.70
CA ILE A 148 -7.50 -9.70 22.27
C ILE A 148 -6.32 -8.81 22.03
N LYS A 149 -5.15 -9.39 21.80
CA LYS A 149 -4.01 -8.61 21.29
C LYS A 149 -4.41 -8.12 19.91
N PRO A 150 -4.51 -6.79 19.70
CA PRO A 150 -4.77 -6.28 18.35
C PRO A 150 -3.64 -6.76 17.44
N SER A 151 -3.95 -7.12 16.19
CA SER A 151 -2.91 -7.47 15.21
C SER A 151 -1.80 -6.42 15.20
N SER A 152 -0.55 -6.83 15.02
CA SER A 152 0.57 -5.89 14.86
C SER A 152 0.47 -5.11 13.55
N ARG A 153 -0.37 -5.55 12.63
CA ARG A 153 -0.60 -4.90 11.35
C ARG A 153 -1.31 -3.58 11.52
N LYS A 154 -0.71 -2.55 10.97
CA LYS A 154 -1.23 -1.18 10.99
C LYS A 154 -1.47 -0.72 9.56
N TYR A 155 -2.60 -0.09 9.34
CA TYR A 155 -2.96 0.48 8.05
C TYR A 155 -2.73 1.99 8.08
N PRO A 156 -2.01 2.58 7.10
CA PRO A 156 -1.87 4.02 7.04
C PRO A 156 -3.21 4.69 6.74
N GLY A 157 -3.41 5.88 7.27
CA GLY A 157 -4.62 6.67 7.02
C GLY A 157 -4.52 7.44 5.70
N ILE A 158 -4.66 6.74 4.58
CA ILE A 158 -4.62 7.35 3.24
C ILE A 158 -6.03 7.83 2.91
N ILE A 159 -6.22 9.15 2.81
CA ILE A 159 -7.51 9.79 2.48
C ILE A 159 -7.21 11.00 1.61
N PHE A 160 -7.70 10.99 0.37
CA PHE A 160 -7.60 12.12 -0.55
C PHE A 160 -8.88 12.94 -0.50
N THR A 161 -8.77 14.18 -0.03
CA THR A 161 -9.90 15.12 0.02
C THR A 161 -9.56 16.32 -0.84
N PRO A 162 -10.24 16.53 -1.96
CA PRO A 162 -9.97 17.68 -2.81
C PRO A 162 -10.43 18.99 -2.14
N GLU A 163 -9.65 20.05 -2.30
CA GLU A 163 -10.04 21.39 -1.82
C GLU A 163 -11.28 21.92 -2.56
N ARG A 164 -11.41 21.58 -3.84
CA ARG A 164 -12.55 21.94 -4.68
C ARG A 164 -12.93 20.81 -5.62
N GLU A 165 -14.20 20.77 -6.02
CA GLU A 165 -14.66 19.83 -7.02
C GLU A 165 -14.07 20.14 -8.40
N PRO A 166 -13.68 19.12 -9.19
CA PRO A 166 -13.26 19.32 -10.56
C PRO A 166 -14.43 19.71 -11.46
N GLY A 167 -14.15 20.50 -12.51
CA GLY A 167 -15.08 20.70 -13.62
C GLY A 167 -15.24 19.44 -14.47
N ASN A 168 -16.09 19.49 -15.50
CA ASN A 168 -16.37 18.33 -16.33
C ASN A 168 -15.18 17.91 -17.21
N GLN A 169 -14.45 18.87 -17.76
CA GLN A 169 -13.25 18.62 -18.55
C GLN A 169 -12.02 18.59 -17.64
N ILE A 170 -11.33 17.48 -17.57
CA ILE A 170 -10.15 17.29 -16.75
C ILE A 170 -8.88 17.54 -17.55
N LEU A 171 -8.66 16.78 -18.62
CA LEU A 171 -7.48 16.85 -19.45
C LEU A 171 -7.84 16.60 -20.91
N GLU A 172 -7.30 17.42 -21.80
CA GLU A 172 -7.36 17.24 -23.25
C GLU A 172 -5.94 17.02 -23.78
N VAL A 173 -5.74 15.97 -24.54
CA VAL A 173 -4.46 15.63 -25.18
C VAL A 173 -4.66 15.55 -26.69
N SER A 174 -3.86 16.30 -27.46
CA SER A 174 -3.98 16.39 -28.90
C SER A 174 -2.63 16.22 -29.59
N GLY A 175 -2.50 15.14 -30.37
CA GLY A 175 -1.34 14.86 -31.23
C GLY A 175 -0.02 14.68 -30.48
N LEU A 176 -0.07 14.29 -29.19
CA LEU A 176 1.10 14.28 -28.32
C LEU A 176 2.10 13.20 -28.77
N SER A 177 3.37 13.58 -28.93
CA SER A 177 4.42 12.67 -29.39
C SER A 177 5.70 12.91 -28.62
N LYS A 178 6.47 11.83 -28.38
CA LYS A 178 7.77 11.86 -27.70
C LYS A 178 8.71 10.78 -28.20
N LYS A 179 9.98 11.15 -28.33
CA LYS A 179 11.12 10.27 -28.64
C LYS A 179 12.17 10.42 -27.55
N THR A 180 13.01 9.41 -27.39
CA THR A 180 14.25 9.53 -26.61
C THR A 180 15.27 10.36 -27.35
N GLU A 181 16.33 10.78 -26.65
CA GLU A 181 17.50 11.49 -27.30
C GLU A 181 18.16 10.64 -28.39
N GLU A 182 18.08 9.32 -28.28
CA GLU A 182 18.58 8.35 -29.25
C GLU A 182 17.64 8.14 -30.46
N GLY A 183 16.49 8.83 -30.49
CA GLY A 183 15.49 8.76 -31.56
C GLY A 183 14.49 7.61 -31.47
N VAL A 184 14.46 6.84 -30.36
CA VAL A 184 13.47 5.79 -30.14
C VAL A 184 12.12 6.43 -29.84
N VAL A 185 11.11 6.06 -30.61
CA VAL A 185 9.73 6.57 -30.41
C VAL A 185 9.12 5.95 -29.16
N LEU A 186 8.79 6.76 -28.16
CA LEU A 186 8.09 6.36 -26.95
C LEU A 186 6.58 6.28 -27.19
N PHE A 187 6.02 7.31 -27.80
CA PHE A 187 4.64 7.36 -28.28
C PHE A 187 4.51 8.40 -29.40
N ASN A 188 3.48 8.27 -30.21
CA ASN A 188 3.27 9.14 -31.38
C ASN A 188 1.77 9.38 -31.58
N ASP A 189 1.41 10.64 -31.82
CA ASP A 189 0.07 11.10 -32.16
C ASP A 189 -1.01 10.62 -31.17
N VAL A 190 -0.75 10.78 -29.84
CA VAL A 190 -1.68 10.40 -28.79
C VAL A 190 -2.76 11.45 -28.66
N ASN A 191 -4.02 11.01 -28.77
CA ASN A 191 -5.20 11.87 -28.70
C ASN A 191 -6.24 11.23 -27.77
N PHE A 192 -6.66 11.93 -26.72
CA PHE A 192 -7.77 11.55 -25.85
C PHE A 192 -8.20 12.68 -24.93
N ASN A 193 -9.39 12.54 -24.36
CA ASN A 193 -9.94 13.43 -23.35
C ASN A 193 -10.23 12.66 -22.06
N VAL A 194 -10.07 13.35 -20.94
CA VAL A 194 -10.42 12.85 -19.61
C VAL A 194 -11.54 13.70 -19.04
N GLU A 195 -12.61 13.06 -18.60
CA GLU A 195 -13.79 13.70 -18.04
C GLU A 195 -13.87 13.48 -16.52
N LYS A 196 -14.77 14.23 -15.85
CA LYS A 196 -14.98 14.10 -14.41
C LYS A 196 -15.44 12.70 -14.03
N GLY A 197 -14.70 12.07 -13.12
CA GLY A 197 -15.01 10.74 -12.61
C GLY A 197 -14.29 9.60 -13.32
N ASP A 198 -13.57 9.87 -14.41
CA ASP A 198 -12.79 8.87 -15.11
C ASP A 198 -11.67 8.31 -14.22
N LYS A 199 -11.48 7.00 -14.32
CA LYS A 199 -10.35 6.27 -13.73
C LYS A 199 -9.64 5.54 -14.85
N ILE A 200 -8.48 6.07 -15.25
CA ILE A 200 -7.77 5.62 -16.46
C ILE A 200 -6.50 4.90 -16.04
N VAL A 201 -6.31 3.70 -16.57
CA VAL A 201 -5.04 2.98 -16.49
C VAL A 201 -4.32 3.08 -17.83
N PHE A 202 -3.04 3.40 -17.77
CA PHE A 202 -2.16 3.43 -18.93
C PHE A 202 -1.30 2.17 -18.93
N LEU A 203 -1.28 1.45 -20.03
CA LEU A 203 -0.48 0.25 -20.23
C LEU A 203 0.53 0.46 -21.34
N SER A 204 1.78 0.12 -21.10
CA SER A 204 2.84 0.16 -22.09
C SER A 204 3.83 -0.97 -21.89
N ARG A 205 4.39 -1.49 -22.99
CA ARG A 205 5.53 -2.41 -22.95
C ARG A 205 6.83 -1.71 -22.54
N ASP A 206 6.96 -0.41 -22.87
CA ASP A 206 8.08 0.42 -22.46
C ASP A 206 7.65 1.37 -21.33
N PRO A 207 8.07 1.13 -20.08
CA PRO A 207 7.71 2.00 -18.96
C PRO A 207 8.16 3.44 -19.13
N ARG A 208 9.26 3.67 -19.90
CA ARG A 208 9.75 5.02 -20.20
C ARG A 208 8.70 5.87 -20.90
N ALA A 209 7.83 5.22 -21.70
CA ALA A 209 6.73 5.91 -22.39
C ALA A 209 5.73 6.48 -21.38
N MET A 210 5.37 5.73 -20.33
CA MET A 210 4.43 6.18 -19.31
C MET A 210 5.03 7.29 -18.45
N THR A 211 6.25 7.11 -17.97
CA THR A 211 6.95 8.14 -17.20
C THR A 211 7.10 9.43 -18.02
N ALA A 212 7.55 9.34 -19.29
CA ALA A 212 7.65 10.52 -20.15
C ALA A 212 6.29 11.20 -20.37
N PHE A 213 5.22 10.44 -20.55
CA PHE A 213 3.87 10.99 -20.68
C PHE A 213 3.45 11.75 -19.42
N PHE A 214 3.62 11.16 -18.24
CA PHE A 214 3.27 11.80 -16.97
C PHE A 214 4.14 13.03 -16.68
N GLU A 215 5.44 12.97 -16.98
CA GLU A 215 6.34 14.13 -16.86
C GLU A 215 5.92 15.29 -17.79
N ILE A 216 5.43 14.97 -19.00
CA ILE A 216 4.95 15.99 -19.95
C ILE A 216 3.69 16.66 -19.40
N ILE A 217 2.67 15.90 -19.03
CA ILE A 217 1.41 16.50 -18.56
C ILE A 217 1.53 17.21 -17.21
N ASN A 218 2.58 16.91 -16.42
CA ASN A 218 2.95 17.66 -15.22
C ASN A 218 3.85 18.88 -15.49
N GLY A 219 4.25 19.11 -16.76
CA GLY A 219 5.06 20.26 -17.17
C GLY A 219 6.56 20.13 -16.88
N ASN A 220 7.02 18.95 -16.44
CA ASN A 220 8.44 18.70 -16.15
C ASN A 220 9.24 18.36 -17.41
N MET A 221 8.57 17.91 -18.48
CA MET A 221 9.18 17.54 -19.76
C MET A 221 8.41 18.20 -20.93
N LYS A 222 9.11 18.59 -21.97
CA LYS A 222 8.47 19.11 -23.20
C LYS A 222 8.16 17.98 -24.17
N PRO A 223 6.96 17.96 -24.79
CA PRO A 223 6.68 17.05 -25.91
C PRO A 223 7.49 17.45 -27.15
N ASP A 224 7.66 16.50 -28.06
CA ASP A 224 8.30 16.79 -29.39
C ASP A 224 7.26 17.32 -30.39
N ALA A 225 6.00 16.91 -30.24
CA ALA A 225 4.85 17.43 -31.00
C ALA A 225 3.56 17.30 -30.18
N GLY A 226 2.52 18.06 -30.59
CA GLY A 226 1.24 18.08 -29.97
C GLY A 226 1.16 18.98 -28.74
N SER A 227 0.04 18.94 -28.06
CA SER A 227 -0.24 19.76 -26.89
C SER A 227 -1.19 19.05 -25.92
N PHE A 228 -1.26 19.56 -24.71
CA PHE A 228 -2.25 19.15 -23.72
C PHE A 228 -2.77 20.37 -22.97
N ASN A 229 -4.01 20.28 -22.48
CA ASN A 229 -4.65 21.34 -21.70
C ASN A 229 -5.36 20.74 -20.48
N TRP A 230 -5.03 21.24 -19.31
CA TRP A 230 -5.78 20.97 -18.09
C TRP A 230 -7.01 21.88 -18.00
N GLY A 231 -8.11 21.33 -17.50
CA GLY A 231 -9.28 22.15 -17.18
C GLY A 231 -8.95 23.24 -16.14
N VAL A 232 -9.58 24.39 -16.24
CA VAL A 232 -9.28 25.60 -15.43
C VAL A 232 -9.41 25.36 -13.92
N THR A 233 -10.25 24.40 -13.51
CA THR A 233 -10.49 24.07 -12.09
C THR A 233 -9.61 22.93 -11.58
N ILE A 234 -8.75 22.37 -12.43
CA ILE A 234 -7.99 21.17 -12.10
C ILE A 234 -6.73 21.54 -11.33
N THR A 235 -6.54 20.80 -10.24
CA THR A 235 -5.31 20.78 -9.44
C THR A 235 -4.78 19.36 -9.43
N THR A 236 -3.48 19.19 -9.72
CA THR A 236 -2.86 17.87 -9.85
C THR A 236 -1.98 17.54 -8.66
N ALA A 237 -1.99 16.28 -8.24
CA ALA A 237 -0.96 15.71 -7.39
C ALA A 237 -0.32 14.51 -8.09
N TYR A 238 0.98 14.57 -8.26
CA TYR A 238 1.76 13.58 -9.01
C TYR A 238 2.68 12.77 -8.10
N LEU A 239 2.59 11.45 -8.23
CA LEU A 239 3.51 10.47 -7.66
C LEU A 239 4.41 9.95 -8.79
N PRO A 240 5.67 10.42 -8.88
CA PRO A 240 6.60 9.95 -9.90
C PRO A 240 7.15 8.55 -9.57
N LEU A 241 7.56 7.81 -10.61
CA LEU A 241 8.23 6.52 -10.46
C LEU A 241 9.56 6.66 -9.70
N ASP A 242 10.39 7.61 -10.09
CA ASP A 242 11.61 7.96 -9.36
C ASP A 242 11.34 9.12 -8.40
N ASN A 243 11.37 8.81 -7.12
CA ASN A 243 11.18 9.78 -6.04
C ASN A 243 12.48 10.11 -5.28
N THR A 244 13.62 9.58 -5.70
CA THR A 244 14.91 9.71 -4.97
C THR A 244 15.32 11.17 -4.78
N GLY A 245 15.06 12.02 -5.78
CA GLY A 245 15.39 13.45 -5.72
C GLY A 245 14.71 14.21 -4.57
N PHE A 246 13.54 13.76 -4.10
CA PHE A 246 12.83 14.39 -2.99
C PHE A 246 13.47 14.15 -1.64
N PHE A 247 14.32 13.13 -1.50
CA PHE A 247 14.92 12.68 -0.25
C PHE A 247 16.43 12.98 -0.13
N ASN A 248 17.02 13.65 -1.12
CA ASN A 248 18.43 14.08 -1.10
C ASN A 248 18.62 15.34 -0.26
N THR A 249 18.20 15.28 1.01
CA THR A 249 18.31 16.38 1.97
C THR A 249 18.52 15.85 3.37
N ASP A 250 19.11 16.68 4.23
CA ASP A 250 19.34 16.37 5.65
C ASP A 250 18.16 16.73 6.57
N LEU A 251 17.04 17.15 6.02
CA LEU A 251 15.86 17.51 6.79
C LEU A 251 15.28 16.28 7.51
N ASN A 252 14.66 16.51 8.67
CA ASN A 252 13.79 15.51 9.28
C ASN A 252 12.44 15.45 8.56
N LEU A 253 11.64 14.42 8.86
CA LEU A 253 10.35 14.18 8.21
C LEU A 253 9.37 15.35 8.36
N VAL A 254 9.33 16.00 9.52
CA VAL A 254 8.40 17.12 9.77
C VAL A 254 8.78 18.32 8.92
N ASP A 255 10.05 18.71 8.94
CA ASP A 255 10.54 19.85 8.17
C ASP A 255 10.45 19.57 6.66
N TRP A 256 10.71 18.33 6.25
CA TRP A 256 10.56 17.91 4.85
C TRP A 256 9.10 18.03 4.38
N LEU A 257 8.14 17.51 5.17
CA LEU A 257 6.73 17.55 4.80
C LEU A 257 6.19 18.98 4.80
N SER A 258 6.68 19.84 5.70
CA SER A 258 6.28 21.24 5.81
C SER A 258 6.61 22.08 4.57
N GLN A 259 7.49 21.61 3.69
CA GLN A 259 7.79 22.28 2.41
C GLN A 259 6.65 22.18 1.39
N TYR A 260 5.71 21.24 1.59
CA TYR A 260 4.70 20.88 0.58
C TYR A 260 3.27 21.29 0.94
N GLY A 261 3.06 21.85 2.13
CA GLY A 261 1.74 22.30 2.53
C GLY A 261 1.80 23.25 3.73
N GLU A 262 0.72 23.99 3.93
CA GLU A 262 0.58 24.89 5.06
C GLU A 262 0.13 24.11 6.31
N GLY A 263 0.70 24.46 7.45
CA GLY A 263 0.34 23.85 8.73
C GLY A 263 1.46 24.04 9.78
N ASN A 264 1.07 23.97 11.04
CA ASN A 264 2.05 23.99 12.12
C ASN A 264 2.68 22.60 12.34
N GLU A 265 3.72 22.54 13.15
CA GLU A 265 4.45 21.30 13.46
C GLU A 265 3.52 20.20 14.00
N VAL A 266 2.53 20.54 14.83
CA VAL A 266 1.56 19.58 15.40
C VAL A 266 0.71 18.96 14.30
N TYR A 267 0.26 19.75 13.32
CA TYR A 267 -0.49 19.29 12.17
C TYR A 267 0.34 18.32 11.32
N MET A 268 1.59 18.66 11.01
CA MET A 268 2.51 17.81 10.24
C MET A 268 2.81 16.48 10.96
N LYS A 269 3.05 16.54 12.29
CA LYS A 269 3.22 15.33 13.11
C LYS A 269 1.97 14.44 13.12
N GLY A 270 0.79 15.04 13.20
CA GLY A 270 -0.49 14.32 13.10
C GLY A 270 -0.66 13.64 11.73
N PHE A 271 -0.24 14.32 10.67
CA PHE A 271 -0.26 13.80 9.30
C PHE A 271 0.68 12.60 9.14
N LEU A 272 1.93 12.74 9.59
CA LEU A 272 2.92 11.66 9.61
C LEU A 272 2.47 10.49 10.49
N GLY A 273 1.80 10.76 11.62
CA GLY A 273 1.22 9.73 12.48
C GLY A 273 0.18 8.87 11.75
N ARG A 274 -0.65 9.46 10.90
CA ARG A 274 -1.55 8.71 10.02
C ARG A 274 -0.81 7.83 9.01
N MET A 275 0.39 8.25 8.58
CA MET A 275 1.27 7.48 7.71
C MET A 275 2.15 6.48 8.48
N LEU A 276 1.79 6.18 9.73
CA LEU A 276 2.47 5.22 10.63
C LEU A 276 3.86 5.66 11.11
N PHE A 277 4.20 6.94 11.02
CA PHE A 277 5.38 7.47 11.69
C PHE A 277 5.00 7.97 13.08
N SER A 278 5.57 7.35 14.12
CA SER A 278 5.18 7.64 15.51
C SER A 278 6.38 8.01 16.39
N GLY A 279 6.14 8.82 17.42
CA GLY A 279 7.15 9.20 18.41
C GLY A 279 8.36 9.87 17.78
N GLU A 280 9.54 9.31 18.01
CA GLU A 280 10.81 9.85 17.49
C GLU A 280 11.04 9.60 16.00
N GLU A 281 10.25 8.74 15.37
CA GLU A 281 10.41 8.42 13.95
C GLU A 281 10.19 9.64 13.05
N VAL A 282 9.33 10.59 13.46
CA VAL A 282 9.08 11.82 12.72
C VAL A 282 10.30 12.76 12.68
N LEU A 283 11.28 12.54 13.55
CA LEU A 283 12.54 13.29 13.62
C LEU A 283 13.68 12.62 12.84
N LYS A 284 13.45 11.43 12.27
CA LYS A 284 14.44 10.78 11.39
C LYS A 284 14.72 11.66 10.17
N LYS A 285 15.98 11.67 9.73
CA LYS A 285 16.35 12.29 8.44
C LYS A 285 15.70 11.54 7.30
N VAL A 286 15.18 12.24 6.32
CA VAL A 286 14.50 11.62 5.17
C VAL A 286 15.47 10.80 4.29
N SER A 287 16.76 11.10 4.33
CA SER A 287 17.80 10.36 3.59
C SER A 287 17.97 8.90 4.04
N VAL A 288 17.64 8.58 5.32
CA VAL A 288 17.82 7.22 5.88
C VAL A 288 16.56 6.35 5.83
N LEU A 289 15.47 6.85 5.23
CA LEU A 289 14.21 6.13 5.12
C LEU A 289 14.31 4.93 4.16
N SER A 290 13.63 3.85 4.52
CA SER A 290 13.40 2.71 3.63
C SER A 290 12.52 3.08 2.42
N GLY A 291 12.51 2.25 1.37
CA GLY A 291 11.68 2.48 0.18
C GLY A 291 10.19 2.65 0.51
N GLY A 292 9.64 1.79 1.37
CA GLY A 292 8.24 1.88 1.81
C GLY A 292 7.96 3.12 2.67
N GLU A 293 8.89 3.51 3.56
CA GLU A 293 8.78 4.76 4.33
C GLU A 293 8.77 5.98 3.39
N LYS A 294 9.67 6.02 2.39
CA LYS A 294 9.70 7.08 1.36
C LYS A 294 8.40 7.15 0.59
N MET A 295 7.85 6.00 0.18
CA MET A 295 6.58 5.95 -0.55
C MET A 295 5.43 6.48 0.30
N ARG A 296 5.32 6.10 1.59
CA ARG A 296 4.32 6.68 2.51
C ARG A 296 4.48 8.19 2.69
N CYS A 297 5.73 8.71 2.71
CA CYS A 297 5.98 10.15 2.72
C CYS A 297 5.49 10.84 1.43
N MET A 298 5.72 10.23 0.28
CA MET A 298 5.22 10.76 -1.01
C MET A 298 3.70 10.79 -1.05
N ILE A 299 3.02 9.77 -0.53
CA ILE A 299 1.56 9.74 -0.40
C ILE A 299 1.09 10.85 0.56
N ALA A 300 1.76 11.05 1.69
CA ALA A 300 1.46 12.17 2.61
C ALA A 300 1.57 13.53 1.91
N ARG A 301 2.64 13.73 1.15
CA ARG A 301 2.85 14.94 0.33
C ARG A 301 1.71 15.15 -0.67
N MET A 302 1.25 14.09 -1.34
CA MET A 302 0.13 14.19 -2.27
C MET A 302 -1.17 14.57 -1.57
N GLN A 303 -1.45 13.98 -0.41
CA GLN A 303 -2.65 14.30 0.37
C GLN A 303 -2.67 15.76 0.81
N LEU A 304 -1.52 16.32 1.22
CA LEU A 304 -1.42 17.73 1.63
C LEU A 304 -1.78 18.71 0.50
N ARG A 305 -1.64 18.31 -0.75
CA ARG A 305 -2.00 19.16 -1.89
C ARG A 305 -3.50 19.33 -2.09
N ASN A 306 -4.32 18.49 -1.46
CA ASN A 306 -5.77 18.49 -1.62
C ASN A 306 -6.23 18.61 -3.10
N ALA A 307 -5.48 17.93 -3.98
CA ALA A 307 -5.70 17.97 -5.43
C ALA A 307 -6.95 17.17 -5.82
N ASN A 308 -7.61 17.62 -6.89
CA ASN A 308 -8.80 16.96 -7.41
C ASN A 308 -8.51 16.02 -8.60
N CYS A 309 -7.27 15.92 -9.01
CA CYS A 309 -6.80 14.95 -9.99
C CYS A 309 -5.49 14.32 -9.50
N LEU A 310 -5.47 13.00 -9.41
CA LEU A 310 -4.30 12.23 -8.98
C LEU A 310 -3.64 11.58 -10.19
N ILE A 311 -2.32 11.72 -10.31
CA ILE A 311 -1.48 11.10 -11.33
C ILE A 311 -0.52 10.18 -10.60
N LEU A 312 -0.56 8.89 -10.93
CA LEU A 312 0.13 7.85 -10.19
C LEU A 312 0.98 7.01 -11.13
N ASP A 313 2.30 7.10 -11.00
CA ASP A 313 3.23 6.26 -11.75
C ASP A 313 3.66 5.09 -10.84
N THR A 314 3.10 3.92 -11.10
CA THR A 314 3.37 2.67 -10.39
C THR A 314 3.23 2.79 -8.84
N PRO A 315 2.07 3.21 -8.33
CA PRO A 315 1.89 3.66 -6.95
C PRO A 315 2.07 2.57 -5.88
N THR A 316 2.03 1.31 -6.28
CA THR A 316 2.14 0.17 -5.35
C THR A 316 3.57 -0.30 -5.13
N ASN A 317 4.55 0.19 -5.91
CA ASN A 317 5.95 -0.16 -5.73
C ASN A 317 6.43 0.22 -4.32
N HIS A 318 7.13 -0.71 -3.68
CA HIS A 318 7.69 -0.58 -2.33
C HIS A 318 6.65 -0.40 -1.20
N LEU A 319 5.35 -0.53 -1.47
CA LEU A 319 4.33 -0.55 -0.42
C LEU A 319 4.12 -1.98 0.08
N ASP A 320 3.93 -2.11 1.40
CA ASP A 320 3.46 -3.34 2.01
C ASP A 320 1.97 -3.58 1.72
N LEU A 321 1.52 -4.82 1.93
CA LEU A 321 0.13 -5.23 1.65
C LEU A 321 -0.90 -4.37 2.38
N GLU A 322 -0.60 -3.94 3.60
CA GLU A 322 -1.45 -3.07 4.42
C GLU A 322 -1.57 -1.67 3.81
N SER A 323 -0.46 -1.11 3.34
CA SER A 323 -0.44 0.19 2.67
C SER A 323 -1.14 0.15 1.31
N ILE A 324 -0.93 -0.90 0.51
CA ILE A 324 -1.64 -1.11 -0.76
C ILE A 324 -3.15 -1.19 -0.51
N GLN A 325 -3.55 -1.91 0.53
CA GLN A 325 -4.97 -2.02 0.87
C GLN A 325 -5.56 -0.69 1.34
N ALA A 326 -4.83 0.06 2.17
CA ALA A 326 -5.28 1.37 2.60
C ALA A 326 -5.39 2.33 1.41
N PHE A 327 -4.51 2.21 0.43
CA PHE A 327 -4.53 3.01 -0.79
C PHE A 327 -5.74 2.66 -1.69
N ASN A 328 -6.08 1.37 -1.83
CA ASN A 328 -7.17 0.91 -2.67
C ASN A 328 -8.58 1.18 -2.08
N ASN A 329 -8.69 1.32 -0.77
CA ASN A 329 -9.97 1.49 -0.08
C ASN A 329 -10.44 2.96 -0.02
N ASN A 330 -9.67 3.91 -0.58
CA ASN A 330 -9.95 5.35 -0.54
C ASN A 330 -9.86 6.00 -1.97
#